data_c8f7856b55ce3890a8075e8c35d09830
#
_entry.id   c8f7856b55ce3890a8075e8c35d09830
#
_cell.length_a   1.000
_cell.length_b   1.000
_cell.length_c   1.000
_cell.angle_alpha   90.00
_cell.angle_beta   90.00
_cell.angle_gamma   90.00
#
_symmetry.space_group_name_H-M   'P 1'
#
loop_
_entity.id
_entity.type
_entity.pdbx_description
1 polymer ?
#
loop_
_entity_poly.entity_id
_entity_poly.type
_entity_poly.pdbx_seq_one_letter_code
_entity_poly.pdbx_strand_id
1 'polypeptide(L)'
;VPGYNRIKLSVSIGGVSATEETVEEAVQRADKRMYLAKMYKNTAMVEEMDQKIVEEDHDEHTDILKPRILIVDDSKINRELLTEILQDKYQIIEAENGNECVEKLEKYGNDIALILLDIVMPKMDGFAVLEYMNQEQWIDDIPVIVISGEDSEESIWRAYEAGAVDYIRRPFDMRIVYQRVFNMIKLYAKQRRLVKILTAQIEERENLSQISDKS
;
A
#
# COMPACT_ATOMS: atom_id res chain seq x y z
N VAL A 1 44.88 -4.83 -23.96
CA VAL A 1 43.62 -4.37 -24.59
C VAL A 1 42.62 -4.10 -23.47
N PRO A 2 42.15 -2.86 -23.26
CA PRO A 2 41.20 -2.59 -22.17
C PRO A 2 39.86 -3.27 -22.46
N GLY A 3 39.37 -4.00 -21.45
CA GLY A 3 38.10 -4.72 -21.53
C GLY A 3 36.94 -3.75 -21.69
N TYR A 4 36.20 -3.88 -22.76
CA TYR A 4 34.93 -3.20 -22.94
C TYR A 4 33.91 -3.75 -21.93
N ASN A 5 33.56 -2.94 -20.96
CA ASN A 5 32.40 -3.20 -20.12
C ASN A 5 31.17 -3.28 -21.04
N ARG A 6 30.57 -4.46 -21.14
CA ARG A 6 29.29 -4.67 -21.85
C ARG A 6 28.20 -3.90 -21.10
N ILE A 7 27.75 -2.80 -21.66
CA ILE A 7 26.58 -2.08 -21.20
C ILE A 7 25.38 -2.99 -21.48
N LYS A 8 24.72 -3.48 -20.42
CA LYS A 8 23.44 -4.18 -20.59
C LYS A 8 22.36 -3.14 -20.87
N LEU A 9 21.91 -3.06 -22.12
CA LEU A 9 20.72 -2.33 -22.49
C LEU A 9 19.49 -3.14 -22.09
N SER A 10 18.60 -2.55 -21.28
CA SER A 10 17.29 -3.10 -21.00
C SER A 10 16.24 -2.23 -21.67
N VAL A 11 15.30 -2.85 -22.38
CA VAL A 11 14.21 -2.18 -23.08
C VAL A 11 12.89 -2.69 -22.49
N SER A 12 11.99 -1.75 -22.16
CA SER A 12 10.62 -2.07 -21.77
C SER A 12 9.68 -1.59 -22.88
N ILE A 13 8.76 -2.43 -23.31
CA ILE A 13 7.84 -2.17 -24.41
C ILE A 13 6.41 -2.34 -23.91
N GLY A 14 5.56 -1.34 -24.14
CA GLY A 14 4.11 -1.41 -23.96
C GLY A 14 3.43 -1.35 -25.33
N GLY A 15 2.55 -2.30 -25.61
CA GLY A 15 1.78 -2.34 -26.85
C GLY A 15 0.28 -2.46 -26.60
N VAL A 16 -0.52 -1.81 -27.43
CA VAL A 16 -1.99 -1.89 -27.41
C VAL A 16 -2.54 -2.07 -28.81
N SER A 17 -3.69 -2.75 -28.92
CA SER A 17 -4.49 -2.80 -30.12
C SER A 17 -5.65 -1.81 -29.98
N ALA A 18 -5.73 -0.82 -30.87
CA ALA A 18 -6.80 0.18 -30.87
C ALA A 18 -7.83 -0.19 -31.94
N THR A 19 -8.97 -0.72 -31.51
CA THR A 19 -10.04 -1.11 -32.43
C THR A 19 -11.31 -0.27 -32.30
N GLU A 20 -11.59 0.29 -31.13
CA GLU A 20 -12.82 1.04 -30.84
C GLU A 20 -12.60 2.28 -29.96
N GLU A 21 -11.35 2.66 -29.67
CA GLU A 21 -10.99 3.76 -28.79
C GLU A 21 -10.28 4.90 -29.54
N THR A 22 -10.20 6.06 -28.91
CA THR A 22 -9.44 7.20 -29.44
C THR A 22 -7.94 6.96 -29.37
N VAL A 23 -7.18 7.64 -30.23
CA VAL A 23 -5.70 7.56 -30.23
C VAL A 23 -5.12 7.97 -28.87
N GLU A 24 -5.73 8.94 -28.20
CA GLU A 24 -5.30 9.40 -26.87
C GLU A 24 -5.46 8.31 -25.80
N GLU A 25 -6.58 7.61 -25.78
CA GLU A 25 -6.81 6.47 -24.88
C GLU A 25 -5.85 5.32 -25.16
N ALA A 26 -5.59 5.01 -26.44
CA ALA A 26 -4.62 4.00 -26.84
C ALA A 26 -3.20 4.36 -26.39
N VAL A 27 -2.78 5.62 -26.51
CA VAL A 27 -1.48 6.12 -26.06
C VAL A 27 -1.37 6.00 -24.54
N GLN A 28 -2.37 6.42 -23.79
CA GLN A 28 -2.37 6.30 -22.32
C GLN A 28 -2.26 4.85 -21.87
N ARG A 29 -2.95 3.93 -22.54
CA ARG A 29 -2.84 2.49 -22.27
C ARG A 29 -1.47 1.93 -22.60
N ALA A 30 -0.87 2.35 -23.72
CA ALA A 30 0.49 1.95 -24.09
C ALA A 30 1.52 2.45 -23.10
N ASP A 31 1.40 3.70 -22.64
CA ASP A 31 2.27 4.27 -21.61
C ASP A 31 2.14 3.54 -20.27
N LYS A 32 0.91 3.19 -19.86
CA LYS A 32 0.66 2.38 -18.65
C LYS A 32 1.33 1.01 -18.75
N ARG A 33 1.24 0.33 -19.90
CA ARG A 33 1.89 -0.97 -20.15
C ARG A 33 3.40 -0.89 -20.22
N MET A 34 3.94 0.15 -20.85
CA MET A 34 5.38 0.41 -20.85
C MET A 34 5.89 0.63 -19.42
N TYR A 35 5.12 1.33 -18.59
CA TYR A 35 5.42 1.53 -17.18
C TYR A 35 5.45 0.21 -16.40
N LEU A 36 4.43 -0.65 -16.57
CA LEU A 36 4.39 -1.98 -15.95
C LEU A 36 5.56 -2.85 -16.43
N ALA A 37 5.88 -2.84 -17.72
CA ALA A 37 7.02 -3.56 -18.28
C ALA A 37 8.36 -3.10 -17.67
N LYS A 38 8.51 -1.80 -17.36
CA LYS A 38 9.69 -1.28 -16.62
C LYS A 38 9.76 -1.80 -15.19
N MET A 39 8.61 -1.94 -14.51
CA MET A 39 8.56 -2.52 -13.15
C MET A 39 9.00 -3.98 -13.13
N TYR A 40 8.68 -4.76 -14.15
CA TYR A 40 9.01 -6.20 -14.25
C TYR A 40 10.33 -6.49 -14.98
N LYS A 41 11.21 -5.53 -15.13
CA LYS A 41 12.55 -5.64 -15.78
C LYS A 41 12.59 -6.53 -17.01
N ASN A 42 12.66 -5.93 -18.21
CA ASN A 42 12.82 -6.60 -19.50
C ASN A 42 11.63 -7.47 -19.96
N THR A 43 10.44 -7.14 -19.57
CA THR A 43 9.22 -7.85 -19.99
C THR A 43 8.49 -7.01 -21.02
N ALA A 44 8.00 -7.63 -22.10
CA ALA A 44 7.05 -7.01 -23.02
C ALA A 44 5.63 -7.24 -22.48
N MET A 45 4.86 -6.18 -22.31
CA MET A 45 3.48 -6.24 -21.84
C MET A 45 2.53 -6.08 -23.02
N VAL A 46 1.78 -7.13 -23.31
CA VAL A 46 0.72 -7.17 -24.33
C VAL A 46 -0.62 -7.53 -23.67
N GLU A 47 -1.73 -7.30 -24.37
CA GLU A 47 -3.09 -7.43 -23.85
C GLU A 47 -3.39 -8.78 -23.19
N GLU A 48 -2.89 -9.87 -23.79
CA GLU A 48 -3.05 -11.23 -23.26
C GLU A 48 -2.28 -11.50 -21.97
N MET A 49 -1.23 -10.72 -21.66
CA MET A 49 -0.47 -10.85 -20.42
C MET A 49 -1.10 -10.08 -19.25
N ASP A 50 -1.84 -9.01 -19.55
CA ASP A 50 -2.57 -8.26 -18.51
C ASP A 50 -3.58 -9.18 -17.80
N GLN A 51 -4.25 -10.08 -18.54
CA GLN A 51 -5.19 -11.06 -17.96
C GLN A 51 -4.48 -12.10 -17.10
N LYS A 52 -3.33 -12.62 -17.51
CA LYS A 52 -2.58 -13.63 -16.75
C LYS A 52 -1.96 -13.12 -15.45
N ILE A 53 -1.49 -11.87 -15.43
CA ILE A 53 -0.92 -11.26 -14.20
C ILE A 53 -2.02 -10.96 -13.18
N VAL A 54 -3.24 -10.69 -13.67
CA VAL A 54 -4.43 -10.48 -12.82
C VAL A 54 -4.98 -11.82 -12.33
N GLU A 55 -4.90 -12.90 -13.12
CA GLU A 55 -5.43 -14.22 -12.77
C GLU A 55 -4.56 -15.00 -11.74
N GLU A 56 -3.26 -14.76 -11.63
CA GLU A 56 -2.42 -15.41 -10.62
C GLU A 56 -2.64 -14.87 -9.18
N ASP A 57 -3.29 -13.71 -9.02
CA ASP A 57 -3.71 -13.16 -7.73
C ASP A 57 -5.24 -13.24 -7.48
N HIS A 58 -5.99 -13.86 -8.39
CA HIS A 58 -7.43 -14.10 -8.20
C HIS A 58 -7.68 -15.48 -7.58
N ASP A 59 -7.81 -15.51 -6.27
CA ASP A 59 -8.67 -16.49 -5.59
C ASP A 59 -10.13 -16.20 -6.01
N GLU A 60 -10.77 -17.18 -6.65
CA GLU A 60 -12.13 -17.08 -7.18
C GLU A 60 -13.14 -16.72 -6.09
N HIS A 61 -14.04 -15.78 -6.43
CA HIS A 61 -15.31 -15.47 -5.78
C HIS A 61 -15.26 -14.81 -4.39
N THR A 62 -14.86 -13.56 -4.37
CA THR A 62 -15.52 -12.55 -3.52
C THR A 62 -15.52 -11.24 -4.27
N ASP A 63 -16.58 -10.47 -4.13
CA ASP A 63 -16.68 -9.06 -4.49
C ASP A 63 -15.67 -8.32 -3.56
N ILE A 64 -14.38 -8.34 -3.97
CA ILE A 64 -13.26 -7.93 -3.11
C ILE A 64 -13.32 -6.42 -3.04
N LEU A 65 -13.94 -5.92 -1.98
CA LEU A 65 -13.84 -4.53 -1.58
C LEU A 65 -12.35 -4.14 -1.60
N LYS A 66 -11.98 -3.19 -2.45
CA LYS A 66 -10.61 -2.69 -2.53
C LYS A 66 -10.10 -2.36 -1.13
N PRO A 67 -8.87 -2.77 -0.74
CA PRO A 67 -8.31 -2.38 0.55
C PRO A 67 -8.32 -0.87 0.71
N ARG A 68 -8.62 -0.39 1.92
CA ARG A 68 -8.78 1.04 2.20
C ARG A 68 -7.48 1.63 2.70
N ILE A 69 -7.03 2.72 2.06
CA ILE A 69 -5.83 3.48 2.46
C ILE A 69 -6.28 4.84 2.98
N LEU A 70 -5.78 5.23 4.14
CA LEU A 70 -5.96 6.57 4.69
C LEU A 70 -4.72 7.41 4.36
N ILE A 71 -4.91 8.50 3.62
CA ILE A 71 -3.88 9.50 3.29
C ILE A 71 -4.08 10.70 4.19
N VAL A 72 -3.07 11.02 5.00
CA VAL A 72 -3.09 12.10 5.99
C VAL A 72 -1.98 13.11 5.65
N ASP A 73 -2.34 14.27 5.17
CA ASP A 73 -1.42 15.32 4.71
C ASP A 73 -2.18 16.65 4.65
N ASP A 74 -1.63 17.75 5.13
CA ASP A 74 -2.30 19.06 5.12
C ASP A 74 -2.36 19.66 3.71
N SER A 75 -1.43 19.28 2.82
CA SER A 75 -1.39 19.74 1.45
C SER A 75 -2.35 18.95 0.57
N LYS A 76 -3.38 19.63 0.06
CA LYS A 76 -4.32 19.04 -0.90
C LYS A 76 -3.61 18.47 -2.14
N ILE A 77 -2.57 19.15 -2.63
CA ILE A 77 -1.80 18.70 -3.80
C ILE A 77 -1.13 17.34 -3.53
N ASN A 78 -0.56 17.17 -2.33
CA ASN A 78 0.07 15.91 -1.96
C ASN A 78 -0.96 14.78 -1.86
N ARG A 79 -2.13 15.04 -1.28
CA ARG A 79 -3.21 14.04 -1.20
C ARG A 79 -3.70 13.64 -2.59
N GLU A 80 -3.96 14.62 -3.48
CA GLU A 80 -4.37 14.35 -4.86
C GLU A 80 -3.33 13.52 -5.61
N LEU A 81 -2.03 13.82 -5.46
CA LEU A 81 -0.93 13.10 -6.08
C LEU A 81 -0.87 11.64 -5.61
N LEU A 82 -0.97 11.40 -4.31
CA LEU A 82 -0.97 10.04 -3.74
C LEU A 82 -2.25 9.28 -4.13
N THR A 83 -3.39 9.96 -4.17
CA THR A 83 -4.66 9.39 -4.61
C THR A 83 -4.57 8.93 -6.06
N GLU A 84 -4.02 9.74 -6.97
CA GLU A 84 -3.86 9.40 -8.38
C GLU A 84 -3.07 8.10 -8.59
N ILE A 85 -2.03 7.88 -7.78
CA ILE A 85 -1.20 6.68 -7.87
C ILE A 85 -1.91 5.42 -7.35
N LEU A 86 -2.78 5.57 -6.35
CA LEU A 86 -3.27 4.44 -5.56
C LEU A 86 -4.73 4.06 -5.84
N GLN A 87 -5.57 4.97 -6.36
CA GLN A 87 -7.01 4.78 -6.51
C GLN A 87 -7.42 3.64 -7.44
N ASP A 88 -6.56 3.25 -8.39
CA ASP A 88 -6.86 2.14 -9.30
C ASP A 88 -7.07 0.81 -8.54
N LYS A 89 -6.27 0.57 -7.48
CA LYS A 89 -6.28 -0.68 -6.70
C LYS A 89 -6.82 -0.55 -5.29
N TYR A 90 -6.93 0.67 -4.76
CA TYR A 90 -7.28 0.92 -3.37
C TYR A 90 -8.45 1.89 -3.25
N GLN A 91 -9.23 1.77 -2.20
CA GLN A 91 -10.18 2.79 -1.79
C GLN A 91 -9.45 3.84 -0.96
N ILE A 92 -9.48 5.09 -1.40
CA ILE A 92 -8.77 6.17 -0.72
C ILE A 92 -9.71 6.91 0.21
N ILE A 93 -9.24 7.18 1.43
CA ILE A 93 -9.82 8.10 2.40
C ILE A 93 -8.78 9.17 2.67
N GLU A 94 -9.20 10.41 2.79
CA GLU A 94 -8.31 11.55 3.04
C GLU A 94 -8.60 12.18 4.40
N ALA A 95 -7.54 12.71 5.02
CA ALA A 95 -7.57 13.56 6.20
C ALA A 95 -6.57 14.72 6.03
N GLU A 96 -6.92 15.92 6.48
CA GLU A 96 -6.11 17.12 6.31
C GLU A 96 -5.23 17.44 7.54
N ASN A 97 -5.40 16.70 8.62
CA ASN A 97 -4.65 16.86 9.87
C ASN A 97 -4.87 15.65 10.77
N GLY A 98 -4.10 15.55 11.86
CA GLY A 98 -4.17 14.43 12.78
C GLY A 98 -5.53 14.24 13.45
N ASN A 99 -6.29 15.30 13.75
CA ASN A 99 -7.62 15.17 14.34
C ASN A 99 -8.58 14.44 13.39
N GLU A 100 -8.59 14.83 12.11
CA GLU A 100 -9.38 14.11 11.11
C GLU A 100 -8.92 12.68 10.88
N CYS A 101 -7.60 12.44 11.01
CA CYS A 101 -7.06 11.08 10.99
C CYS A 101 -7.66 10.23 12.09
N VAL A 102 -7.69 10.73 13.33
CA VAL A 102 -8.30 10.06 14.48
C VAL A 102 -9.79 9.78 14.24
N GLU A 103 -10.55 10.75 13.77
CA GLU A 103 -11.98 10.55 13.42
C GLU A 103 -12.17 9.43 12.38
N LYS A 104 -11.27 9.33 11.39
CA LYS A 104 -11.31 8.25 10.40
C LYS A 104 -10.93 6.91 11.00
N LEU A 105 -9.94 6.87 11.88
CA LEU A 105 -9.55 5.65 12.62
C LEU A 105 -10.70 5.15 13.48
N GLU A 106 -11.35 6.02 14.26
CA GLU A 106 -12.52 5.66 15.06
C GLU A 106 -13.70 5.14 14.22
N LYS A 107 -13.88 5.73 13.03
CA LYS A 107 -14.99 5.35 12.14
C LYS A 107 -14.76 4.05 11.40
N TYR A 108 -13.55 3.80 10.91
CA TYR A 108 -13.25 2.70 10.01
C TYR A 108 -12.43 1.58 10.65
N GLY A 109 -11.67 1.89 11.71
CA GLY A 109 -10.88 0.92 12.47
C GLY A 109 -10.05 0.00 11.58
N ASN A 110 -10.14 -1.30 11.83
CA ASN A 110 -9.40 -2.35 11.11
C ASN A 110 -9.79 -2.52 9.63
N ASP A 111 -10.78 -1.79 9.12
CA ASP A 111 -11.06 -1.72 7.69
C ASP A 111 -10.00 -0.88 6.94
N ILE A 112 -9.20 -0.10 7.67
CA ILE A 112 -8.04 0.60 7.10
C ILE A 112 -6.91 -0.41 6.95
N ALA A 113 -6.44 -0.59 5.71
CA ALA A 113 -5.36 -1.52 5.40
C ALA A 113 -3.96 -0.91 5.58
N LEU A 114 -3.84 0.44 5.46
CA LEU A 114 -2.60 1.17 5.59
C LEU A 114 -2.86 2.66 5.74
N ILE A 115 -1.98 3.37 6.47
CA ILE A 115 -1.96 4.83 6.58
C ILE A 115 -0.70 5.38 5.92
N LEU A 116 -0.86 6.40 5.07
CA LEU A 116 0.20 7.28 4.61
C LEU A 116 0.11 8.58 5.43
N LEU A 117 1.13 8.88 6.22
CA LEU A 117 1.08 9.93 7.23
C LEU A 117 2.17 10.98 7.03
N ASP A 118 1.80 12.22 6.85
CA ASP A 118 2.74 13.33 7.01
C ASP A 118 2.98 13.63 8.49
N ILE A 119 4.20 14.03 8.82
CA ILE A 119 4.58 14.44 10.18
C ILE A 119 4.19 15.90 10.43
N VAL A 120 4.47 16.78 9.48
CA VAL A 120 4.33 18.23 9.66
C VAL A 120 2.96 18.69 9.22
N MET A 121 2.04 18.76 10.15
CA MET A 121 0.65 19.17 9.89
C MET A 121 0.16 20.14 10.98
N PRO A 122 -0.80 21.02 10.67
CA PRO A 122 -1.43 21.89 11.67
C PRO A 122 -2.35 21.09 12.62
N LYS A 123 -2.69 21.71 13.75
CA LYS A 123 -3.57 21.19 14.81
C LYS A 123 -2.96 20.00 15.56
N MET A 124 -2.95 18.83 14.97
CA MET A 124 -2.36 17.60 15.50
C MET A 124 -1.36 17.07 14.47
N ASP A 125 -0.09 16.96 14.86
CA ASP A 125 0.99 16.50 13.99
C ASP A 125 1.00 14.97 13.85
N GLY A 126 1.85 14.45 12.93
CA GLY A 126 1.93 13.01 12.68
C GLY A 126 2.48 12.21 13.86
N PHE A 127 3.35 12.79 14.70
CA PHE A 127 3.84 12.11 15.90
C PHE A 127 2.74 11.92 16.93
N ALA A 128 1.88 12.93 17.12
CA ALA A 128 0.72 12.81 18.00
C ALA A 128 -0.29 11.76 17.49
N VAL A 129 -0.41 11.60 16.16
CA VAL A 129 -1.21 10.50 15.56
C VAL A 129 -0.60 9.14 15.90
N LEU A 130 0.70 8.96 15.74
CA LEU A 130 1.40 7.71 16.10
C LEU A 130 1.27 7.39 17.58
N GLU A 131 1.40 8.39 18.45
CA GLU A 131 1.21 8.23 19.90
C GLU A 131 -0.22 7.78 20.23
N TYR A 132 -1.23 8.39 19.62
CA TYR A 132 -2.63 7.99 19.77
C TYR A 132 -2.86 6.55 19.31
N MET A 133 -2.31 6.16 18.16
CA MET A 133 -2.42 4.80 17.63
C MET A 133 -1.76 3.77 18.56
N ASN A 134 -0.66 4.12 19.23
CA ASN A 134 -0.03 3.27 20.25
C ASN A 134 -0.92 3.12 21.48
N GLN A 135 -1.50 4.20 22.00
CA GLN A 135 -2.39 4.17 23.15
C GLN A 135 -3.63 3.31 22.93
N GLU A 136 -4.20 3.39 21.74
CA GLU A 136 -5.38 2.61 21.32
C GLU A 136 -5.03 1.24 20.71
N GLN A 137 -3.75 0.85 20.68
CA GLN A 137 -3.22 -0.43 20.16
C GLN A 137 -3.48 -0.66 18.65
N TRP A 138 -3.80 0.39 17.89
CA TRP A 138 -4.01 0.27 16.44
C TRP A 138 -2.73 0.13 15.64
N ILE A 139 -1.59 0.52 16.22
CA ILE A 139 -0.30 0.48 15.54
C ILE A 139 0.15 -0.95 15.19
N ASP A 140 -0.30 -1.95 15.94
CA ASP A 140 0.03 -3.35 15.70
C ASP A 140 -0.75 -3.94 14.52
N ASP A 141 -1.95 -3.42 14.26
CA ASP A 141 -2.85 -3.94 13.24
C ASP A 141 -2.84 -3.13 11.93
N ILE A 142 -2.56 -1.82 12.01
CA ILE A 142 -2.62 -0.90 10.87
C ILE A 142 -1.23 -0.35 10.59
N PRO A 143 -0.55 -0.79 9.50
CA PRO A 143 0.77 -0.28 9.16
C PRO A 143 0.72 1.20 8.79
N VAL A 144 1.69 1.96 9.31
CA VAL A 144 1.87 3.39 9.02
C VAL A 144 3.17 3.59 8.24
N ILE A 145 3.06 4.15 7.03
CA ILE A 145 4.20 4.64 6.26
C ILE A 145 4.22 6.16 6.39
N VAL A 146 5.28 6.69 6.98
CA VAL A 146 5.47 8.15 7.06
C VAL A 146 5.97 8.68 5.72
N ILE A 147 5.38 9.79 5.23
CA ILE A 147 5.82 10.51 4.03
C ILE A 147 6.01 11.97 4.37
N SER A 148 7.24 12.41 4.65
CA SER A 148 7.50 13.77 5.12
C SER A 148 8.67 14.46 4.43
N GLY A 149 8.63 15.80 4.42
CA GLY A 149 9.75 16.65 4.05
C GLY A 149 10.76 16.84 5.17
N GLU A 150 10.41 16.48 6.41
CA GLU A 150 11.33 16.43 7.53
C GLU A 150 12.30 15.26 7.32
N ASP A 151 13.60 15.53 7.19
CA ASP A 151 14.59 14.52 6.82
C ASP A 151 15.74 14.36 7.85
N SER A 152 15.59 14.96 9.04
CA SER A 152 16.53 14.78 10.12
C SER A 152 16.57 13.31 10.57
N GLU A 153 17.76 12.82 10.87
CA GLU A 153 17.93 11.45 11.39
C GLU A 153 17.11 11.23 12.67
N GLU A 154 17.02 12.26 13.51
CA GLU A 154 16.25 12.22 14.75
C GLU A 154 14.76 12.03 14.50
N SER A 155 14.16 12.77 13.56
CA SER A 155 12.75 12.62 13.20
C SER A 155 12.45 11.25 12.61
N ILE A 156 13.34 10.72 11.78
CA ILE A 156 13.20 9.38 11.20
C ILE A 156 13.26 8.30 12.29
N TRP A 157 14.23 8.37 13.19
CA TRP A 157 14.33 7.43 14.31
C TRP A 157 13.11 7.50 15.23
N ARG A 158 12.67 8.70 15.57
CA ARG A 158 11.47 8.91 16.37
C ARG A 158 10.22 8.28 15.72
N ALA A 159 10.08 8.38 14.39
CA ALA A 159 8.96 7.76 13.69
C ALA A 159 8.99 6.23 13.81
N TYR A 160 10.15 5.60 13.63
CA TYR A 160 10.30 4.15 13.81
C TYR A 160 10.07 3.71 15.26
N GLU A 161 10.60 4.43 16.25
CA GLU A 161 10.36 4.16 17.66
C GLU A 161 8.88 4.30 18.05
N ALA A 162 8.16 5.20 17.38
CA ALA A 162 6.72 5.37 17.53
C ALA A 162 5.88 4.32 16.75
N GLY A 163 6.52 3.34 16.08
CA GLY A 163 5.86 2.22 15.44
C GLY A 163 5.59 2.38 13.94
N ALA A 164 6.08 3.44 13.28
CA ALA A 164 6.01 3.51 11.83
C ALA A 164 6.79 2.36 11.19
N VAL A 165 6.20 1.70 10.20
CA VAL A 165 6.82 0.54 9.53
C VAL A 165 7.78 0.95 8.41
N ASP A 166 7.64 2.17 7.88
CA ASP A 166 8.50 2.72 6.84
C ASP A 166 8.48 4.25 6.84
N TYR A 167 9.53 4.86 6.26
CA TYR A 167 9.68 6.30 6.13
C TYR A 167 10.10 6.67 4.71
N ILE A 168 9.35 7.53 4.05
CA ILE A 168 9.60 8.03 2.70
C ILE A 168 9.88 9.52 2.75
N ARG A 169 11.09 9.91 2.36
CA ARG A 169 11.48 11.33 2.28
C ARG A 169 10.89 12.01 1.06
N ARG A 170 10.51 13.27 1.18
CA ARG A 170 10.18 14.14 0.05
C ARG A 170 11.45 14.87 -0.43
N PRO A 171 11.60 15.10 -1.76
CA PRO A 171 10.73 14.61 -2.83
C PRO A 171 10.87 13.10 -3.06
N PHE A 172 9.78 12.41 -3.41
CA PHE A 172 9.76 10.98 -3.65
C PHE A 172 9.47 10.60 -5.10
N ASP A 173 9.88 9.41 -5.51
CA ASP A 173 9.44 8.78 -6.76
C ASP A 173 8.11 8.03 -6.49
N MET A 174 7.09 8.37 -7.27
CA MET A 174 5.73 7.81 -7.16
C MET A 174 5.72 6.28 -7.24
N ARG A 175 6.62 5.70 -8.07
CA ARG A 175 6.78 4.24 -8.22
C ARG A 175 7.27 3.58 -6.94
N ILE A 176 8.16 4.27 -6.22
CA ILE A 176 8.68 3.77 -4.93
C ILE A 176 7.55 3.77 -3.90
N VAL A 177 6.76 4.84 -3.82
CA VAL A 177 5.60 4.91 -2.92
C VAL A 177 4.64 3.77 -3.20
N TYR A 178 4.21 3.62 -4.47
CA TYR A 178 3.31 2.55 -4.89
C TYR A 178 3.84 1.16 -4.49
N GLN A 179 5.12 0.87 -4.76
CA GLN A 179 5.70 -0.42 -4.49
C GLN A 179 5.81 -0.71 -2.98
N ARG A 180 6.13 0.30 -2.17
CA ARG A 180 6.18 0.16 -0.71
C ARG A 180 4.79 -0.09 -0.13
N VAL A 181 3.79 0.67 -0.54
CA VAL A 181 2.39 0.47 -0.17
C VAL A 181 1.91 -0.94 -0.55
N PHE A 182 2.13 -1.36 -1.79
CA PHE A 182 1.74 -2.69 -2.26
C PHE A 182 2.38 -3.81 -1.43
N ASN A 183 3.69 -3.75 -1.21
CA ASN A 183 4.40 -4.76 -0.43
C ASN A 183 3.91 -4.81 1.02
N MET A 184 3.66 -3.65 1.62
CA MET A 184 3.21 -3.56 3.00
C MET A 184 1.79 -4.14 3.16
N ILE A 185 0.86 -3.75 2.31
CA ILE A 185 -0.52 -4.30 2.33
C ILE A 185 -0.49 -5.82 2.13
N LYS A 186 0.32 -6.32 1.18
CA LYS A 186 0.48 -7.77 0.94
C LYS A 186 1.04 -8.50 2.17
N LEU A 187 2.01 -7.92 2.86
CA LEU A 187 2.60 -8.50 4.07
C LEU A 187 1.58 -8.60 5.20
N TYR A 188 0.90 -7.49 5.51
CA TYR A 188 -0.10 -7.45 6.59
C TYR A 188 -1.33 -8.30 6.28
N ALA A 189 -1.77 -8.37 5.03
CA ALA A 189 -2.85 -9.28 4.64
C ALA A 189 -2.49 -10.76 4.90
N LYS A 190 -1.25 -11.16 4.59
CA LYS A 190 -0.76 -12.51 4.92
C LYS A 190 -0.72 -12.76 6.43
N GLN A 191 -0.23 -11.81 7.20
CA GLN A 191 -0.17 -11.91 8.66
C GLN A 191 -1.57 -12.06 9.26
N ARG A 192 -2.53 -11.21 8.88
CA ARG A 192 -3.93 -11.29 9.32
C ARG A 192 -4.58 -12.65 8.97
N ARG A 193 -4.29 -13.17 7.76
CA ARG A 193 -4.77 -14.51 7.35
C ARG A 193 -4.21 -15.62 8.24
N LEU A 194 -2.93 -15.58 8.56
CA LEU A 194 -2.29 -16.56 9.45
C LEU A 194 -2.88 -16.52 10.86
N VAL A 195 -3.06 -15.33 11.42
CA VAL A 195 -3.69 -15.15 12.73
C VAL A 195 -5.10 -15.76 12.74
N LYS A 196 -5.94 -15.46 11.74
CA LYS A 196 -7.28 -16.03 11.63
C LYS A 196 -7.30 -17.57 11.59
N ILE A 197 -6.37 -18.17 10.83
CA ILE A 197 -6.25 -19.63 10.73
C ILE A 197 -5.86 -20.22 12.09
N LEU A 198 -4.87 -19.63 12.77
CA LEU A 198 -4.40 -20.10 14.08
C LEU A 198 -5.49 -19.97 15.14
N THR A 199 -6.21 -18.85 15.18
CA THR A 199 -7.32 -18.65 16.12
C THR A 199 -8.42 -19.70 15.91
N ALA A 200 -8.84 -19.93 14.67
CA ALA A 200 -9.83 -20.96 14.35
C ALA A 200 -9.39 -22.38 14.78
N GLN A 201 -8.11 -22.72 14.60
CA GLN A 201 -7.58 -24.02 15.04
C GLN A 201 -7.55 -24.16 16.58
N ILE A 202 -7.28 -23.09 17.30
CA ILE A 202 -7.31 -23.09 18.77
C ILE A 202 -8.75 -23.30 19.26
N GLU A 203 -9.70 -22.56 18.73
CA GLU A 203 -11.13 -22.68 19.09
C GLU A 203 -11.66 -24.11 18.81
N GLU A 204 -11.29 -24.70 17.69
CA GLU A 204 -11.67 -26.07 17.34
C GLU A 204 -11.10 -27.09 18.36
N ARG A 205 -9.83 -26.94 18.75
CA ARG A 205 -9.20 -27.81 19.76
C ARG A 205 -9.84 -27.66 21.13
N GLU A 206 -10.15 -26.46 21.57
CA GLU A 206 -10.83 -26.22 22.84
C GLU A 206 -12.22 -26.83 22.87
N ASN A 207 -12.97 -26.70 21.79
CA ASN A 207 -14.27 -27.33 21.65
C ASN A 207 -14.21 -28.88 21.73
N LEU A 208 -13.22 -29.48 21.06
CA LEU A 208 -13.02 -30.93 21.11
C LEU A 208 -12.61 -31.42 22.50
N SER A 209 -11.79 -30.68 23.24
CA SER A 209 -11.39 -31.04 24.61
C SER A 209 -12.59 -31.00 25.58
N GLN A 210 -13.45 -29.99 25.47
CA GLN A 210 -14.64 -29.86 26.30
C GLN A 210 -15.71 -30.99 26.08
N ILE A 211 -15.74 -31.56 24.86
CA ILE A 211 -16.61 -32.70 24.55
C ILE A 211 -16.04 -33.97 25.13
N SER A 212 -14.73 -34.15 25.12
CA SER A 212 -14.05 -35.33 25.70
C SER A 212 -14.15 -35.42 27.20
N ASP A 213 -14.16 -34.28 27.90
CA ASP A 213 -14.26 -34.23 29.38
C ASP A 213 -15.70 -34.45 29.91
N LYS A 214 -16.70 -34.47 29.03
CA LYS A 214 -18.12 -34.70 29.38
C LYS A 214 -18.62 -36.11 29.07
N SER A 215 -17.74 -36.97 28.52
CA SER A 215 -18.04 -38.36 28.16
C SER A 215 -17.43 -39.33 29.15
#